data_d6fa85d138afc42d12af62a4474a3b06
#
_entry.id   d6fa85d138afc42d12af62a4474a3b06
#
_cell.length_a   1.000
_cell.length_b   1.000
_cell.length_c   1.000
_cell.angle_alpha   90.00
_cell.angle_beta   90.00
_cell.angle_gamma   90.00
#
_symmetry.space_group_name_H-M   'P 1'
#
loop_
_entity.id
_entity.type
_entity.pdbx_description
1 polymer ?
#
loop_
_entity_poly.entity_id
_entity_poly.type
_entity_poly.pdbx_seq_one_letter_code
_entity_poly.pdbx_strand_id
1 'polypeptide(L)'
;MRRLVCAIALAGAPLAALAQYAGPGVETCRAYAEREIRQKGAAVKAVVFDRDRELNIDRYTRKAGSQFISSILYGNGAIVLGRAPAIEMSFVCLLADEKRAVFFYWTPRRDAPALAQCRRHAAKDLGGCLNVLLQTAEPDLTQAYALRFQEARERDDVQKNEEAVAAFRKAADAWRGYRDAECARRTAASGGGSDAVDAQKGCIVELTRRRTLDLQ
;
A
#
# COMPACT_ATOMS: atom_id res chain seq x y z
N MET A 1 60.56 16.14 -35.14
CA MET A 1 59.57 15.19 -34.64
C MET A 1 58.57 15.92 -33.77
N ARG A 2 57.41 16.29 -34.35
CA ARG A 2 56.32 16.99 -33.63
C ARG A 2 55.32 15.95 -33.16
N ARG A 3 55.13 15.82 -31.84
CA ARG A 3 54.09 14.95 -31.24
C ARG A 3 52.78 15.72 -31.20
N LEU A 4 51.79 15.26 -31.99
CA LEU A 4 50.39 15.69 -31.86
C LEU A 4 49.81 15.00 -30.60
N VAL A 5 49.30 15.82 -29.67
CA VAL A 5 48.50 15.39 -28.54
C VAL A 5 47.03 15.54 -28.96
N CYS A 6 46.34 14.42 -29.19
CA CYS A 6 44.89 14.39 -29.38
C CYS A 6 44.22 14.54 -28.01
N ALA A 7 43.57 15.68 -27.77
CA ALA A 7 42.68 15.87 -26.64
C ALA A 7 41.31 15.24 -26.97
N ILE A 8 40.96 14.14 -26.29
CA ILE A 8 39.62 13.55 -26.38
C ILE A 8 38.70 14.35 -25.43
N ALA A 9 37.83 15.17 -26.02
CA ALA A 9 36.74 15.83 -25.29
C ALA A 9 35.67 14.79 -24.97
N LEU A 10 35.57 14.38 -23.70
CA LEU A 10 34.42 13.62 -23.17
C LEU A 10 33.20 14.55 -23.10
N ALA A 11 32.34 14.45 -24.09
CA ALA A 11 31.04 15.09 -24.08
C ALA A 11 30.19 14.42 -22.98
N GLY A 12 30.01 15.12 -21.85
CA GLY A 12 29.08 14.74 -20.81
C GLY A 12 27.65 14.77 -21.37
N ALA A 13 27.06 13.59 -21.49
CA ALA A 13 25.62 13.48 -21.79
C ALA A 13 24.81 14.07 -20.61
N PRO A 14 23.81 14.92 -20.87
CA PRO A 14 23.02 15.51 -19.82
C PRO A 14 22.14 14.41 -19.16
N LEU A 15 22.22 14.29 -17.82
CA LEU A 15 21.35 13.49 -16.95
C LEU A 15 19.88 14.03 -16.91
N ALA A 16 19.34 14.43 -18.05
CA ALA A 16 18.01 15.03 -18.15
C ALA A 16 16.89 14.02 -18.48
N ALA A 17 17.16 12.71 -18.49
CA ALA A 17 16.18 11.71 -18.98
C ALA A 17 15.23 11.13 -17.91
N LEU A 18 15.31 11.52 -16.64
CA LEU A 18 14.43 10.96 -15.57
C LEU A 18 13.32 11.93 -15.10
N ALA A 19 13.16 13.08 -15.72
CA ALA A 19 12.16 14.09 -15.31
C ALA A 19 10.83 14.02 -16.08
N GLN A 20 10.59 13.05 -16.93
CA GLN A 20 9.50 13.09 -17.92
C GLN A 20 8.11 12.64 -17.43
N TYR A 21 7.93 12.26 -16.17
CA TYR A 21 6.61 11.85 -15.64
C TYR A 21 6.03 12.71 -14.50
N ALA A 22 6.66 13.81 -14.16
CA ALA A 22 6.10 14.80 -13.24
C ALA A 22 5.37 15.90 -14.05
N GLY A 23 4.30 15.53 -14.75
CA GLY A 23 3.44 16.51 -15.42
C GLY A 23 2.68 17.36 -14.38
N PRO A 24 2.31 18.62 -14.73
CA PRO A 24 1.63 19.54 -13.82
C PRO A 24 0.35 18.94 -13.20
N GLY A 25 -0.35 18.05 -13.89
CA GLY A 25 -1.51 17.35 -13.39
C GLY A 25 -1.22 16.40 -12.22
N VAL A 26 -0.04 15.76 -12.18
CA VAL A 26 0.37 14.88 -11.07
C VAL A 26 0.58 15.68 -9.79
N GLU A 27 1.29 16.79 -9.87
CA GLU A 27 1.52 17.66 -8.72
C GLU A 27 0.24 18.34 -8.25
N THR A 28 -0.67 18.70 -9.16
CA THR A 28 -1.98 19.24 -8.85
C THR A 28 -2.82 18.24 -8.08
N CYS A 29 -2.86 16.96 -8.51
CA CYS A 29 -3.54 15.89 -7.78
C CYS A 29 -2.90 15.62 -6.41
N ARG A 30 -1.58 15.63 -6.31
CA ARG A 30 -0.88 15.43 -5.05
C ARG A 30 -1.22 16.51 -4.04
N ALA A 31 -1.14 17.77 -4.45
CA ALA A 31 -1.48 18.91 -3.59
C ALA A 31 -2.96 18.91 -3.17
N TYR A 32 -3.86 18.52 -4.08
CA TYR A 32 -5.28 18.35 -3.78
C TYR A 32 -5.49 17.24 -2.75
N ALA A 33 -4.89 16.08 -2.95
CA ALA A 33 -4.96 14.93 -2.04
C ALA A 33 -4.47 15.29 -0.64
N GLU A 34 -3.32 15.95 -0.51
CA GLU A 34 -2.79 16.39 0.78
C GLU A 34 -3.76 17.32 1.52
N ARG A 35 -4.38 18.26 0.81
CA ARG A 35 -5.35 19.18 1.39
C ARG A 35 -6.60 18.45 1.88
N GLU A 36 -7.19 17.59 1.03
CA GLU A 36 -8.40 16.83 1.36
C GLU A 36 -8.19 15.89 2.57
N ILE A 37 -7.04 15.20 2.63
CA ILE A 37 -6.75 14.29 3.72
C ILE A 37 -6.49 15.04 5.02
N ARG A 38 -5.79 16.20 4.97
CA ARG A 38 -5.58 17.05 6.13
C ARG A 38 -6.88 17.64 6.68
N GLN A 39 -7.82 18.03 5.81
CA GLN A 39 -9.13 18.55 6.24
C GLN A 39 -9.95 17.50 7.02
N LYS A 40 -9.72 16.21 6.78
CA LYS A 40 -10.34 15.11 7.53
C LYS A 40 -9.63 14.79 8.86
N GLY A 41 -8.71 15.64 9.32
CA GLY A 41 -8.05 15.54 10.62
C GLY A 41 -6.81 14.66 10.69
N ALA A 42 -6.32 14.15 9.56
CA ALA A 42 -5.11 13.35 9.55
C ALA A 42 -3.83 14.21 9.58
N ALA A 43 -2.88 13.86 10.45
CA ALA A 43 -1.55 14.50 10.52
C ALA A 43 -0.66 14.05 9.33
N VAL A 44 -1.04 14.44 8.11
CA VAL A 44 -0.33 14.09 6.88
C VAL A 44 0.91 14.96 6.72
N LYS A 45 2.07 14.30 6.61
CA LYS A 45 3.34 14.94 6.25
C LYS A 45 3.44 15.15 4.74
N ALA A 46 3.14 14.12 3.97
CA ALA A 46 3.15 14.16 2.51
C ALA A 46 2.24 13.08 1.92
N VAL A 47 1.80 13.29 0.68
CA VAL A 47 1.26 12.25 -0.20
C VAL A 47 2.30 12.00 -1.29
N VAL A 48 2.64 10.73 -1.52
CA VAL A 48 3.62 10.29 -2.52
C VAL A 48 2.91 9.37 -3.50
N PHE A 49 3.05 9.63 -4.80
CA PHE A 49 2.57 8.72 -5.84
C PHE A 49 3.73 7.88 -6.37
N ASP A 50 3.49 6.60 -6.59
CA ASP A 50 4.48 5.67 -7.14
C ASP A 50 4.70 5.98 -8.62
N ARG A 51 5.92 6.45 -8.96
CA ARG A 51 6.24 6.96 -10.31
C ARG A 51 6.63 5.86 -11.31
N ASP A 52 6.99 4.66 -10.82
CA ASP A 52 7.73 3.67 -11.60
C ASP A 52 6.86 2.54 -12.16
N ARG A 53 5.85 2.73 -12.91
CA ARG A 53 5.01 1.74 -13.64
C ARG A 53 3.54 1.67 -13.24
N GLU A 54 3.15 2.29 -12.12
CA GLU A 54 1.80 2.14 -11.58
C GLU A 54 0.99 3.44 -11.63
N LEU A 55 1.55 4.51 -12.21
CA LEU A 55 0.86 5.79 -12.39
C LEU A 55 0.33 5.89 -13.83
N ASN A 56 -0.99 5.95 -13.96
CA ASN A 56 -1.67 6.04 -15.24
C ASN A 56 -2.41 7.37 -15.38
N ILE A 57 -2.36 7.95 -16.57
CA ILE A 57 -3.09 9.17 -16.91
C ILE A 57 -3.90 8.91 -18.17
N ASP A 58 -5.23 8.86 -18.00
CA ASP A 58 -6.14 8.68 -19.12
C ASP A 58 -6.83 10.01 -19.46
N ARG A 59 -6.89 10.33 -20.75
CA ARG A 59 -7.72 11.44 -21.24
C ARG A 59 -9.18 11.02 -21.23
N TYR A 60 -10.03 11.82 -20.57
CA TYR A 60 -11.44 11.49 -20.41
C TYR A 60 -12.36 12.40 -21.23
N THR A 61 -12.13 13.70 -21.29
CA THR A 61 -12.81 14.73 -22.09
C THR A 61 -14.35 14.67 -22.05
N ARG A 62 -14.93 14.37 -20.90
CA ARG A 62 -16.39 14.27 -20.69
C ARG A 62 -16.81 14.96 -19.39
N LYS A 63 -18.12 15.14 -19.24
CA LYS A 63 -18.70 15.62 -17.98
C LYS A 63 -18.97 14.46 -17.03
N ALA A 64 -18.64 14.68 -15.75
CA ALA A 64 -19.13 13.89 -14.64
C ALA A 64 -20.09 14.79 -13.82
N GLY A 65 -21.39 14.57 -13.98
CA GLY A 65 -22.42 15.52 -13.54
C GLY A 65 -22.30 16.86 -14.28
N SER A 66 -22.21 17.96 -13.55
CA SER A 66 -21.99 19.31 -14.11
C SER A 66 -20.52 19.63 -14.36
N GLN A 67 -19.58 18.83 -13.84
CA GLN A 67 -18.15 19.12 -13.88
C GLN A 67 -17.49 18.48 -15.12
N PHE A 68 -16.76 19.29 -15.92
CA PHE A 68 -15.93 18.79 -17.01
C PHE A 68 -14.68 18.13 -16.43
N ILE A 69 -14.33 16.93 -16.95
CA ILE A 69 -13.14 16.19 -16.62
C ILE A 69 -12.27 16.04 -17.88
N SER A 70 -11.06 16.53 -17.82
CA SER A 70 -10.09 16.40 -18.92
C SER A 70 -9.30 15.11 -18.85
N SER A 71 -8.94 14.68 -17.63
CA SER A 71 -8.08 13.52 -17.39
C SER A 71 -8.40 12.83 -16.08
N ILE A 72 -8.12 11.55 -16.04
CA ILE A 72 -8.17 10.71 -14.85
C ILE A 72 -6.75 10.25 -14.57
N LEU A 73 -6.23 10.58 -13.38
CA LEU A 73 -4.97 10.08 -12.86
C LEU A 73 -5.27 8.99 -11.83
N TYR A 74 -4.71 7.82 -11.99
CA TYR A 74 -4.90 6.72 -11.05
C TYR A 74 -3.65 5.86 -10.93
N GLY A 75 -3.53 5.17 -9.81
CA GLY A 75 -2.37 4.32 -9.52
C GLY A 75 -2.22 4.03 -8.05
N ASN A 76 -0.98 3.77 -7.66
CA ASN A 76 -0.61 3.51 -6.29
C ASN A 76 0.23 4.63 -5.71
N GLY A 77 0.28 4.67 -4.38
CA GLY A 77 1.05 5.67 -3.65
C GLY A 77 1.02 5.43 -2.15
N ALA A 78 1.44 6.41 -1.38
CA ALA A 78 1.44 6.34 0.07
C ALA A 78 1.08 7.69 0.71
N ILE A 79 0.36 7.61 1.81
CA ILE A 79 0.14 8.73 2.73
C ILE A 79 1.21 8.64 3.82
N VAL A 80 2.15 9.56 3.82
CA VAL A 80 3.22 9.63 4.82
C VAL A 80 2.70 10.39 6.03
N LEU A 81 2.62 9.69 7.15
CA LEU A 81 2.27 10.25 8.45
C LEU A 81 3.56 10.57 9.23
N GLY A 82 3.52 11.45 10.22
CA GLY A 82 4.71 11.92 10.91
C GLY A 82 5.61 10.79 11.45
N ARG A 83 5.23 10.17 12.57
CA ARG A 83 5.98 9.06 13.21
C ARG A 83 5.39 7.67 12.93
N ALA A 84 4.15 7.62 12.43
CA ALA A 84 3.49 6.36 12.09
C ALA A 84 3.97 5.84 10.72
N PRO A 85 3.89 4.52 10.47
CA PRO A 85 4.15 3.96 9.14
C PRO A 85 3.27 4.62 8.08
N ALA A 86 3.81 4.80 6.88
CA ALA A 86 3.04 5.31 5.77
C ALA A 86 1.92 4.32 5.40
N ILE A 87 0.76 4.86 5.04
CA ILE A 87 -0.37 4.08 4.56
C ILE A 87 -0.23 3.93 3.05
N GLU A 88 0.08 2.73 2.59
CA GLU A 88 0.05 2.39 1.16
C GLU A 88 -1.39 2.49 0.65
N MET A 89 -1.58 3.08 -0.52
CA MET A 89 -2.90 3.32 -1.09
C MET A 89 -2.95 3.08 -2.59
N SER A 90 -4.13 2.69 -3.08
CA SER A 90 -4.52 2.91 -4.47
C SER A 90 -5.41 4.15 -4.54
N PHE A 91 -5.30 4.94 -5.61
CA PHE A 91 -6.03 6.17 -5.71
C PHE A 91 -6.56 6.46 -7.12
N VAL A 92 -7.57 7.32 -7.18
CA VAL A 92 -8.09 7.94 -8.38
C VAL A 92 -8.19 9.45 -8.14
N CYS A 93 -7.74 10.24 -9.10
CA CYS A 93 -7.85 11.68 -9.10
C CYS A 93 -8.46 12.18 -10.41
N LEU A 94 -9.47 13.02 -10.33
CA LEU A 94 -10.10 13.63 -11.49
C LEU A 94 -9.59 15.05 -11.67
N LEU A 95 -9.12 15.35 -12.88
CA LEU A 95 -8.61 16.65 -13.28
C LEU A 95 -9.57 17.33 -14.25
N ALA A 96 -9.98 18.56 -13.94
CA ALA A 96 -10.70 19.41 -14.90
C ALA A 96 -9.74 19.98 -15.95
N ASP A 97 -8.52 20.28 -15.54
CA ASP A 97 -7.36 20.67 -16.35
C ASP A 97 -6.05 20.37 -15.58
N GLU A 98 -4.90 20.64 -16.18
CA GLU A 98 -3.59 20.37 -15.56
C GLU A 98 -3.33 21.10 -14.24
N LYS A 99 -4.09 22.17 -13.95
CA LYS A 99 -3.92 23.02 -12.75
C LYS A 99 -5.05 22.85 -11.74
N ARG A 100 -6.10 22.06 -12.06
CA ARG A 100 -7.30 21.96 -11.24
C ARG A 100 -7.75 20.52 -11.08
N ALA A 101 -7.43 19.91 -9.96
CA ALA A 101 -8.05 18.68 -9.49
C ALA A 101 -9.41 19.00 -8.86
N VAL A 102 -10.40 18.15 -9.10
CA VAL A 102 -11.79 18.32 -8.65
C VAL A 102 -12.27 17.19 -7.77
N PHE A 103 -11.55 16.07 -7.75
CA PHE A 103 -11.89 14.92 -6.92
C PHE A 103 -10.66 14.06 -6.64
N PHE A 104 -10.58 13.51 -5.43
CA PHE A 104 -9.57 12.54 -5.03
C PHE A 104 -10.23 11.48 -4.16
N TYR A 105 -10.05 10.23 -4.54
CA TYR A 105 -10.49 9.08 -3.77
C TYR A 105 -9.33 8.11 -3.61
N TRP A 106 -9.23 7.48 -2.46
CA TRP A 106 -8.20 6.50 -2.18
C TRP A 106 -8.70 5.40 -1.26
N THR A 107 -8.06 4.24 -1.37
CA THR A 107 -8.28 3.08 -0.50
C THR A 107 -6.95 2.57 0.02
N PRO A 108 -6.87 2.13 1.29
CA PRO A 108 -5.67 1.48 1.79
C PRO A 108 -5.36 0.21 1.00
N ARG A 109 -4.10 0.04 0.60
CA ARG A 109 -3.60 -1.20 0.01
C ARG A 109 -3.21 -2.17 1.12
N ARG A 110 -4.10 -3.10 1.41
CA ARG A 110 -3.85 -4.16 2.40
C ARG A 110 -3.02 -5.31 1.84
N ASP A 111 -2.88 -5.40 0.51
CA ASP A 111 -2.07 -6.38 -0.22
C ASP A 111 -0.59 -5.95 -0.38
N ALA A 112 -0.25 -4.71 -0.03
CA ALA A 112 1.11 -4.20 -0.16
C ALA A 112 2.08 -5.00 0.72
N PRO A 113 3.24 -5.48 0.17
CA PRO A 113 4.23 -6.22 0.94
C PRO A 113 4.75 -5.40 2.12
N ALA A 114 4.52 -5.88 3.36
CA ALA A 114 4.80 -5.13 4.58
C ALA A 114 6.28 -4.76 4.70
N LEU A 115 7.18 -5.68 4.35
CA LEU A 115 8.61 -5.45 4.37
C LEU A 115 9.04 -4.35 3.38
N ALA A 116 8.49 -4.38 2.15
CA ALA A 116 8.77 -3.37 1.14
C ALA A 116 8.21 -2.00 1.56
N GLN A 117 7.01 -1.95 2.14
CA GLN A 117 6.40 -0.75 2.71
C GLN A 117 7.30 -0.11 3.76
N CYS A 118 7.77 -0.89 4.73
CA CYS A 118 8.63 -0.39 5.79
C CYS A 118 10.01 0.02 5.28
N ARG A 119 10.62 -0.71 4.34
CA ARG A 119 11.89 -0.32 3.71
C ARG A 119 11.81 1.02 2.99
N ARG A 120 10.71 1.30 2.28
CA ARG A 120 10.52 2.59 1.57
C ARG A 120 10.32 3.77 2.51
N HIS A 121 9.59 3.59 3.58
CA HIS A 121 9.10 4.70 4.41
C HIS A 121 9.72 4.81 5.79
N ALA A 122 10.38 3.76 6.28
CA ALA A 122 10.96 3.67 7.61
C ALA A 122 12.25 2.84 7.66
N ALA A 123 13.12 2.97 6.65
CA ALA A 123 14.33 2.14 6.52
C ALA A 123 15.27 2.18 7.75
N LYS A 124 15.25 3.29 8.52
CA LYS A 124 16.08 3.46 9.73
C LYS A 124 15.50 2.75 10.96
N ASP A 125 14.22 2.38 10.93
CA ASP A 125 13.51 1.66 12.00
C ASP A 125 12.55 0.64 11.41
N LEU A 126 13.13 -0.30 10.68
CA LEU A 126 12.38 -1.35 9.98
C LEU A 126 11.56 -2.22 10.94
N GLY A 127 12.20 -2.67 12.02
CA GLY A 127 11.56 -3.50 13.04
C GLY A 127 10.42 -2.80 13.77
N GLY A 128 10.58 -1.52 14.11
CA GLY A 128 9.52 -0.69 14.71
C GLY A 128 8.34 -0.49 13.77
N CYS A 129 8.62 -0.20 12.50
CA CYS A 129 7.58 -0.11 11.46
C CYS A 129 6.76 -1.40 11.34
N LEU A 130 7.44 -2.56 11.25
CA LEU A 130 6.77 -3.87 11.15
C LEU A 130 5.94 -4.19 12.39
N ASN A 131 6.42 -3.82 13.60
CA ASN A 131 5.65 -3.99 14.82
C ASN A 131 4.34 -3.18 14.79
N VAL A 132 4.37 -1.93 14.33
CA VAL A 132 3.15 -1.11 14.22
C VAL A 132 2.18 -1.70 13.19
N LEU A 133 2.69 -2.20 12.04
CA LEU A 133 1.84 -2.87 11.06
C LEU A 133 1.19 -4.14 11.61
N LEU A 134 1.91 -4.90 12.44
CA LEU A 134 1.38 -6.08 13.10
C LEU A 134 0.29 -5.73 14.12
N GLN A 135 0.54 -4.70 14.94
CA GLN A 135 -0.41 -4.19 15.93
C GLN A 135 -1.72 -3.65 15.31
N THR A 136 -1.71 -3.29 14.03
CA THR A 136 -2.92 -2.91 13.29
C THR A 136 -3.57 -4.11 12.59
N ALA A 137 -2.81 -5.01 12.02
CA ALA A 137 -3.34 -6.14 11.25
C ALA A 137 -4.06 -7.19 12.14
N GLU A 138 -3.56 -7.45 13.35
CA GLU A 138 -4.16 -8.43 14.25
C GLU A 138 -5.56 -8.04 14.78
N PRO A 139 -5.80 -6.79 15.23
CA PRO A 139 -7.15 -6.34 15.57
C PRO A 139 -8.11 -6.37 14.37
N ASP A 140 -7.67 -5.97 13.17
CA ASP A 140 -8.49 -6.04 11.95
C ASP A 140 -8.95 -7.48 11.67
N LEU A 141 -8.03 -8.45 11.78
CA LEU A 141 -8.36 -9.88 11.63
C LEU A 141 -9.31 -10.36 12.72
N THR A 142 -9.08 -9.95 13.97
CA THR A 142 -9.95 -10.30 15.09
C THR A 142 -11.37 -9.81 14.86
N GLN A 143 -11.53 -8.59 14.38
CA GLN A 143 -12.85 -8.03 14.04
C GLN A 143 -13.51 -8.81 12.88
N ALA A 144 -12.76 -9.12 11.83
CA ALA A 144 -13.28 -9.93 10.71
C ALA A 144 -13.72 -11.33 11.16
N TYR A 145 -12.94 -11.98 12.03
CA TYR A 145 -13.32 -13.25 12.62
C TYR A 145 -14.59 -13.15 13.49
N ALA A 146 -14.72 -12.07 14.28
CA ALA A 146 -15.92 -11.89 15.12
C ALA A 146 -17.19 -11.78 14.26
N LEU A 147 -17.16 -11.04 13.15
CA LEU A 147 -18.28 -10.92 12.21
C LEU A 147 -18.66 -12.28 11.61
N ARG A 148 -17.69 -13.02 11.08
CA ARG A 148 -17.95 -14.35 10.48
C ARG A 148 -18.37 -15.40 11.48
N PHE A 149 -17.87 -15.32 12.70
CA PHE A 149 -18.32 -16.17 13.79
C PHE A 149 -19.79 -15.91 14.16
N GLN A 150 -20.20 -14.65 14.18
CA GLN A 150 -21.60 -14.27 14.38
C GLN A 150 -22.51 -14.88 13.30
N GLU A 151 -22.13 -14.74 12.02
CA GLU A 151 -22.86 -15.34 10.89
C GLU A 151 -22.97 -16.88 11.02
N ALA A 152 -21.89 -17.53 11.47
CA ALA A 152 -21.92 -18.98 11.71
C ALA A 152 -22.90 -19.35 12.82
N ARG A 153 -22.94 -18.58 13.91
CA ARG A 153 -23.91 -18.77 14.99
C ARG A 153 -25.35 -18.60 14.54
N GLU A 154 -25.65 -17.52 13.81
CA GLU A 154 -26.98 -17.25 13.26
C GLU A 154 -27.45 -18.39 12.34
N ARG A 155 -26.53 -18.98 11.57
CA ARG A 155 -26.82 -20.15 10.72
C ARG A 155 -27.16 -21.38 11.55
N ASP A 156 -26.37 -21.67 12.58
CA ASP A 156 -26.60 -22.81 13.49
C ASP A 156 -27.91 -22.66 14.28
N ASP A 157 -28.23 -21.41 14.68
CA ASP A 157 -29.51 -21.12 15.38
C ASP A 157 -30.72 -21.41 14.47
N VAL A 158 -30.63 -21.09 13.17
CA VAL A 158 -31.66 -21.39 12.17
C VAL A 158 -31.75 -22.91 11.92
N GLN A 159 -30.61 -23.57 11.77
CA GLN A 159 -30.54 -25.01 11.45
C GLN A 159 -30.69 -25.93 12.67
N LYS A 160 -30.66 -25.37 13.88
CA LYS A 160 -30.73 -26.09 15.14
C LYS A 160 -29.60 -27.14 15.31
N ASN A 161 -28.39 -26.77 14.86
CA ASN A 161 -27.17 -27.57 15.02
C ASN A 161 -26.00 -26.66 15.45
N GLU A 162 -24.77 -27.17 15.50
CA GLU A 162 -23.54 -26.45 15.84
C GLU A 162 -22.43 -26.63 14.76
N GLU A 163 -22.79 -27.05 13.56
CA GLU A 163 -21.83 -27.46 12.54
C GLU A 163 -21.08 -26.29 11.95
N ALA A 164 -21.75 -25.14 11.72
CA ALA A 164 -21.13 -23.97 11.13
C ALA A 164 -20.10 -23.34 12.08
N VAL A 165 -20.42 -23.23 13.36
CA VAL A 165 -19.49 -22.72 14.39
C VAL A 165 -18.29 -23.65 14.55
N ALA A 166 -18.52 -24.98 14.60
CA ALA A 166 -17.44 -25.95 14.70
C ALA A 166 -16.50 -25.92 13.49
N ALA A 167 -17.06 -25.86 12.27
CA ALA A 167 -16.30 -25.74 11.04
C ALA A 167 -15.50 -24.43 10.99
N PHE A 168 -16.11 -23.31 11.39
CA PHE A 168 -15.45 -22.01 11.42
C PHE A 168 -14.24 -22.02 12.38
N ARG A 169 -14.41 -22.52 13.60
CA ARG A 169 -13.32 -22.63 14.58
C ARG A 169 -12.17 -23.49 14.04
N LYS A 170 -12.47 -24.66 13.50
CA LYS A 170 -11.48 -25.56 12.89
C LYS A 170 -10.71 -24.87 11.76
N ALA A 171 -11.41 -24.13 10.88
CA ALA A 171 -10.79 -23.39 9.79
C ALA A 171 -9.89 -22.24 10.31
N ALA A 172 -10.31 -21.53 11.36
CA ALA A 172 -9.53 -20.47 11.97
C ALA A 172 -8.23 -20.98 12.60
N ASP A 173 -8.29 -22.12 13.31
CA ASP A 173 -7.13 -22.74 13.93
C ASP A 173 -6.15 -23.30 12.88
N ALA A 174 -6.67 -24.00 11.87
CA ALA A 174 -5.87 -24.51 10.76
C ALA A 174 -5.13 -23.36 10.01
N TRP A 175 -5.82 -22.23 9.81
CA TRP A 175 -5.21 -21.08 9.17
C TRP A 175 -4.08 -20.47 10.03
N ARG A 176 -4.25 -20.35 11.35
CA ARG A 176 -3.17 -19.87 12.23
C ARG A 176 -1.95 -20.77 12.15
N GLY A 177 -2.15 -22.10 12.21
CA GLY A 177 -1.08 -23.06 12.05
C GLY A 177 -0.36 -22.95 10.71
N TYR A 178 -1.12 -22.76 9.62
CA TYR A 178 -0.54 -22.51 8.29
C TYR A 178 0.28 -21.22 8.28
N ARG A 179 -0.26 -20.09 8.78
CA ARG A 179 0.44 -18.82 8.81
C ARG A 179 1.79 -18.94 9.51
N ASP A 180 1.79 -19.51 10.70
CA ASP A 180 2.97 -19.61 11.53
C ASP A 180 4.03 -20.53 10.91
N ALA A 181 3.62 -21.67 10.35
CA ALA A 181 4.50 -22.60 9.65
C ALA A 181 5.09 -21.98 8.35
N GLU A 182 4.25 -21.31 7.55
CA GLU A 182 4.70 -20.67 6.30
C GLU A 182 5.66 -19.52 6.59
N CYS A 183 5.40 -18.70 7.62
CA CYS A 183 6.31 -17.63 7.97
C CYS A 183 7.62 -18.15 8.56
N ALA A 184 7.60 -19.23 9.33
CA ALA A 184 8.82 -19.92 9.78
C ALA A 184 9.65 -20.46 8.59
N ARG A 185 8.98 -21.08 7.60
CA ARG A 185 9.63 -21.56 6.37
C ARG A 185 10.30 -20.42 5.60
N ARG A 186 9.62 -19.29 5.41
CA ARG A 186 10.20 -18.11 4.72
C ARG A 186 11.38 -17.54 5.50
N THR A 187 11.30 -17.49 6.81
CA THR A 187 12.36 -17.03 7.70
C THR A 187 13.60 -17.91 7.59
N ALA A 188 13.43 -19.23 7.58
CA ALA A 188 14.54 -20.17 7.41
C ALA A 188 15.29 -19.97 6.07
N ALA A 189 14.59 -19.55 5.04
CA ALA A 189 15.18 -19.24 3.73
C ALA A 189 15.95 -17.91 3.70
N SER A 190 15.83 -17.04 4.74
CA SER A 190 16.44 -15.71 4.76
C SER A 190 17.85 -15.68 5.37
N GLY A 191 18.44 -16.82 5.73
CA GLY A 191 19.84 -16.90 6.16
C GLY A 191 20.14 -16.51 7.62
N GLY A 192 19.13 -16.17 8.44
CA GLY A 192 19.30 -15.85 9.88
C GLY A 192 19.55 -14.36 10.18
N GLY A 193 19.78 -14.05 11.47
CA GLY A 193 20.04 -12.68 11.93
C GLY A 193 18.81 -11.78 12.02
N SER A 194 19.02 -10.47 12.08
CA SER A 194 17.96 -9.45 12.16
C SER A 194 17.01 -9.51 10.95
N ASP A 195 17.55 -9.77 9.77
CA ASP A 195 16.77 -9.85 8.52
C ASP A 195 15.75 -10.99 8.55
N ALA A 196 16.07 -12.09 9.23
CA ALA A 196 15.16 -13.21 9.43
C ALA A 196 13.98 -12.84 10.33
N VAL A 197 14.22 -12.09 11.41
CA VAL A 197 13.17 -11.58 12.30
C VAL A 197 12.24 -10.63 11.56
N ASP A 198 12.79 -9.71 10.77
CA ASP A 198 12.00 -8.76 9.98
C ASP A 198 11.22 -9.46 8.86
N ALA A 199 11.83 -10.46 8.21
CA ALA A 199 11.15 -11.29 7.21
C ALA A 199 9.96 -12.06 7.83
N GLN A 200 10.13 -12.60 9.03
CA GLN A 200 9.05 -13.27 9.75
C GLN A 200 7.89 -12.32 10.07
N LYS A 201 8.19 -11.15 10.67
CA LYS A 201 7.18 -10.14 10.97
C LYS A 201 6.44 -9.68 9.71
N GLY A 202 7.19 -9.37 8.63
CA GLY A 202 6.61 -8.98 7.36
C GLY A 202 5.66 -10.03 6.79
N CYS A 203 6.05 -11.30 6.83
CA CYS A 203 5.23 -12.43 6.41
C CYS A 203 3.95 -12.54 7.24
N ILE A 204 4.04 -12.44 8.58
CA ILE A 204 2.86 -12.51 9.47
C ILE A 204 1.88 -11.38 9.12
N VAL A 205 2.36 -10.14 8.96
CA VAL A 205 1.52 -9.00 8.57
C VAL A 205 0.81 -9.26 7.25
N GLU A 206 1.54 -9.71 6.22
CA GLU A 206 0.99 -9.96 4.88
C GLU A 206 -0.11 -11.03 4.90
N LEU A 207 0.16 -12.19 5.53
CA LEU A 207 -0.83 -13.26 5.60
C LEU A 207 -2.04 -12.86 6.46
N THR A 208 -1.83 -12.14 7.56
CA THR A 208 -2.91 -11.62 8.42
C THR A 208 -3.81 -10.66 7.65
N ARG A 209 -3.23 -9.69 6.93
CA ARG A 209 -3.99 -8.75 6.08
C ARG A 209 -4.77 -9.47 4.97
N ARG A 210 -4.12 -10.43 4.30
CA ARG A 210 -4.78 -11.22 3.26
C ARG A 210 -5.97 -11.99 3.82
N ARG A 211 -5.79 -12.64 4.98
CA ARG A 211 -6.90 -13.35 5.66
C ARG A 211 -8.05 -12.43 6.02
N THR A 212 -7.75 -11.22 6.47
CA THR A 212 -8.78 -10.21 6.75
C THR A 212 -9.61 -9.89 5.51
N LEU A 213 -8.96 -9.72 4.35
CA LEU A 213 -9.66 -9.50 3.06
C LEU A 213 -10.51 -10.70 2.63
N ASP A 214 -10.00 -11.93 2.80
CA ASP A 214 -10.73 -13.16 2.45
C ASP A 214 -11.99 -13.35 3.30
N LEU A 215 -12.05 -12.70 4.47
CA LEU A 215 -13.18 -12.75 5.40
C LEU A 215 -14.18 -11.59 5.23
N GLN A 216 -13.89 -10.60 4.39
CA GLN A 216 -14.79 -9.48 4.09
C GLN A 216 -15.72 -9.80 2.94
#